data_d9b0b2c33b0942d15741efe7fa9f359c
#
_entry.id   d9b0b2c33b0942d15741efe7fa9f359c
#
_cell.length_a   1.000
_cell.length_b   1.000
_cell.length_c   1.000
_cell.angle_alpha   90.00
_cell.angle_beta   90.00
_cell.angle_gamma   90.00
#
_symmetry.space_group_name_H-M   'P 1'
#
loop_
_entity.id
_entity.type
_entity.pdbx_description
1 polymer ?
#
loop_
_entity_poly.entity_id
_entity_poly.type
_entity_poly.pdbx_seq_one_letter_code
_entity_poly.pdbx_strand_id
1 'polypeptide(L)'
;MKLLQFSLAFFMALPGMGQLNTELFNDYEDYSEKSITTRRFKYEDIMSLIDKLGNDFKVKQVGTSVEGRAIKLITYGNGPVNVLMWSQMHGDETTATRAIMDVFLWLQADDQFNDIRDKIKSSITWHFIPMLNPDGASRFTRRNHFGIDINRDALRLQTPEGRTLKRVRDSLQVDWGFNLHDQGRGTSVEDKKPATISLLAPAFDVSKSINEKRG
;
A
#
# COMPACT_ATOMS: atom_id res chain seq x y z
N MET A 1 -10.37 -5.17 -39.60
CA MET A 1 -10.45 -6.57 -39.09
C MET A 1 -9.54 -6.85 -37.89
N LYS A 2 -9.04 -5.83 -37.19
CA LYS A 2 -8.21 -5.98 -35.97
C LYS A 2 -8.91 -5.62 -34.62
N LEU A 3 -10.11 -5.02 -34.67
CA LEU A 3 -10.86 -4.64 -33.47
C LEU A 3 -11.68 -5.79 -32.84
N LEU A 4 -11.98 -6.84 -33.58
CA LEU A 4 -12.82 -7.95 -33.06
C LEU A 4 -12.04 -8.97 -32.22
N GLN A 5 -10.73 -9.06 -32.40
CA GLN A 5 -9.90 -10.00 -31.62
C GLN A 5 -9.57 -9.50 -30.20
N PHE A 6 -9.57 -8.18 -29.98
CA PHE A 6 -9.31 -7.61 -28.63
C PHE A 6 -10.51 -7.77 -27.68
N SER A 7 -11.74 -7.74 -28.22
CA SER A 7 -12.95 -7.91 -27.40
C SER A 7 -13.14 -9.35 -26.92
N LEU A 8 -12.71 -10.35 -27.68
CA LEU A 8 -12.87 -11.75 -27.30
C LEU A 8 -11.85 -12.20 -26.22
N ALA A 9 -10.64 -11.65 -26.26
CA ALA A 9 -9.62 -11.92 -25.23
C ALA A 9 -9.97 -11.31 -23.86
N PHE A 10 -10.66 -10.15 -23.84
CA PHE A 10 -11.09 -9.50 -22.61
C PHE A 10 -12.22 -10.27 -21.90
N PHE A 11 -13.15 -10.87 -22.67
CA PHE A 11 -14.26 -11.65 -22.10
C PHE A 11 -13.82 -13.03 -21.56
N MET A 12 -12.75 -13.62 -22.07
CA MET A 12 -12.27 -14.92 -21.57
C MET A 12 -11.38 -14.80 -20.31
N ALA A 13 -10.88 -13.60 -19.97
CA ALA A 13 -10.10 -13.38 -18.78
C ALA A 13 -10.94 -13.21 -17.49
N LEU A 14 -12.21 -12.83 -17.62
CA LEU A 14 -13.10 -12.55 -16.48
C LEU A 14 -13.45 -13.78 -15.61
N PRO A 15 -13.70 -14.97 -16.15
CA PRO A 15 -13.98 -16.16 -15.34
C PRO A 15 -12.79 -16.60 -14.47
N GLY A 16 -11.58 -16.52 -15.00
CA GLY A 16 -10.37 -16.89 -14.27
C GLY A 16 -10.05 -15.96 -13.09
N MET A 17 -10.37 -14.67 -13.20
CA MET A 17 -10.18 -13.72 -12.11
C MET A 17 -11.19 -13.94 -10.97
N GLY A 18 -12.42 -14.35 -11.28
CA GLY A 18 -13.42 -14.67 -10.25
C GLY A 18 -13.05 -15.91 -9.43
N GLN A 19 -12.51 -16.94 -10.07
CA GLN A 19 -12.06 -18.16 -9.41
C GLN A 19 -10.84 -17.86 -8.52
N LEU A 20 -9.84 -17.15 -9.03
CA LEU A 20 -8.67 -16.75 -8.28
C LEU A 20 -9.03 -15.96 -7.01
N ASN A 21 -9.96 -15.00 -7.10
CA ASN A 21 -10.40 -14.23 -5.96
C ASN A 21 -11.06 -15.12 -4.89
N THR A 22 -11.79 -16.15 -5.29
CA THR A 22 -12.41 -17.10 -4.38
C THR A 22 -11.37 -17.98 -3.69
N GLU A 23 -10.38 -18.47 -4.41
CA GLU A 23 -9.29 -19.29 -3.87
C GLU A 23 -8.44 -18.47 -2.88
N LEU A 24 -7.99 -17.28 -3.26
CA LEU A 24 -7.26 -16.37 -2.35
C LEU A 24 -8.06 -15.99 -1.10
N PHE A 25 -9.36 -15.81 -1.22
CA PHE A 25 -10.23 -15.54 -0.07
C PHE A 25 -10.32 -16.73 0.88
N ASN A 26 -10.42 -17.95 0.35
CA ASN A 26 -10.50 -19.16 1.15
C ASN A 26 -9.19 -19.44 1.90
N ASP A 27 -8.06 -19.16 1.26
CA ASP A 27 -6.73 -19.42 1.79
C ASP A 27 -6.13 -18.20 2.55
N TYR A 28 -6.90 -17.11 2.71
CA TYR A 28 -6.42 -15.87 3.34
C TYR A 28 -5.82 -16.09 4.72
N GLU A 29 -6.39 -16.99 5.52
CA GLU A 29 -5.90 -17.26 6.88
C GLU A 29 -4.47 -17.82 6.91
N ASP A 30 -4.00 -18.45 5.85
CA ASP A 30 -2.64 -18.97 5.75
C ASP A 30 -1.60 -17.86 5.55
N TYR A 31 -2.03 -16.71 5.03
CA TYR A 31 -1.18 -15.53 4.78
C TYR A 31 -1.39 -14.41 5.80
N SER A 32 -2.24 -14.59 6.77
CA SER A 32 -2.52 -13.57 7.78
C SER A 32 -1.43 -13.53 8.86
N GLU A 33 -0.87 -12.35 9.13
CA GLU A 33 0.13 -12.14 10.19
C GLU A 33 -0.48 -12.30 11.59
N LYS A 34 -0.20 -13.42 12.23
CA LYS A 34 -0.83 -13.82 13.50
C LYS A 34 -0.25 -13.12 14.74
N SER A 35 0.96 -12.59 14.65
CA SER A 35 1.59 -11.90 15.79
C SER A 35 0.99 -10.53 16.07
N ILE A 36 0.34 -9.91 15.08
CA ILE A 36 -0.34 -8.62 15.25
C ILE A 36 -1.79 -8.85 15.70
N THR A 37 -1.99 -8.92 17.01
CA THR A 37 -3.31 -9.23 17.61
C THR A 37 -4.16 -8.00 17.91
N THR A 38 -3.59 -6.80 17.88
CA THR A 38 -4.27 -5.55 18.22
C THR A 38 -4.07 -4.47 17.16
N ARG A 39 -4.96 -3.47 17.11
CA ARG A 39 -4.76 -2.25 16.31
C ARG A 39 -3.63 -1.36 16.80
N ARG A 40 -3.21 -1.50 18.05
CA ARG A 40 -2.18 -0.65 18.68
C ARG A 40 -0.83 -1.34 18.72
N PHE A 41 -0.44 -1.93 17.60
CA PHE A 41 0.94 -2.40 17.47
C PHE A 41 1.93 -1.22 17.40
N LYS A 42 3.16 -1.47 17.77
CA LYS A 42 4.22 -0.47 17.83
C LYS A 42 5.12 -0.53 16.59
N TYR A 43 5.97 0.47 16.48
CA TYR A 43 7.00 0.52 15.45
C TYR A 43 7.87 -0.75 15.44
N GLU A 44 8.30 -1.21 16.61
CA GLU A 44 9.20 -2.35 16.79
C GLU A 44 8.55 -3.67 16.29
N ASP A 45 7.23 -3.83 16.47
CA ASP A 45 6.50 -5.00 16.03
C ASP A 45 6.59 -5.14 14.49
N ILE A 46 6.37 -4.04 13.77
CA ILE A 46 6.45 -4.02 12.30
C ILE A 46 7.89 -4.16 11.80
N MET A 47 8.85 -3.50 12.44
CA MET A 47 10.26 -3.62 12.04
C MET A 47 10.77 -5.04 12.21
N SER A 48 10.36 -5.73 13.28
CA SER A 48 10.69 -7.16 13.49
C SER A 48 10.15 -8.07 12.38
N LEU A 49 9.00 -7.76 11.79
CA LEU A 49 8.45 -8.51 10.65
C LEU A 49 9.20 -8.19 9.36
N ILE A 50 9.49 -6.91 9.11
CA ILE A 50 10.25 -6.48 7.94
C ILE A 50 11.66 -7.10 7.93
N ASP A 51 12.30 -7.24 9.08
CA ASP A 51 13.65 -7.81 9.19
C ASP A 51 13.67 -9.34 8.93
N LYS A 52 12.50 -9.99 8.88
CA LYS A 52 12.35 -11.42 8.55
C LYS A 52 12.01 -11.68 7.08
N LEU A 53 11.86 -10.63 6.26
CA LEU A 53 11.51 -10.79 4.85
C LEU A 53 12.60 -11.53 4.09
N GLY A 54 12.17 -12.43 3.19
CA GLY A 54 13.05 -13.23 2.35
C GLY A 54 13.82 -12.42 1.30
N ASN A 55 14.73 -13.10 0.60
CA ASN A 55 15.68 -12.49 -0.36
C ASN A 55 15.02 -11.84 -1.58
N ASP A 56 13.75 -12.11 -1.85
CA ASP A 56 12.99 -11.46 -2.92
C ASP A 56 12.66 -10.00 -2.62
N PHE A 57 12.78 -9.62 -1.35
CA PHE A 57 12.53 -8.25 -0.90
C PHE A 57 13.84 -7.47 -0.73
N LYS A 58 13.89 -6.27 -1.29
CA LYS A 58 14.98 -5.32 -1.06
C LYS A 58 14.54 -4.32 -0.02
N VAL A 59 15.08 -4.39 1.18
CA VAL A 59 14.77 -3.48 2.30
C VAL A 59 15.83 -2.41 2.40
N LYS A 60 15.41 -1.13 2.39
CA LYS A 60 16.31 0.03 2.50
C LYS A 60 15.74 1.06 3.48
N GLN A 61 16.57 1.58 4.36
CA GLN A 61 16.22 2.79 5.09
C GLN A 61 16.30 4.00 4.15
N VAL A 62 15.19 4.73 4.03
CA VAL A 62 15.06 5.89 3.12
C VAL A 62 14.95 7.21 3.86
N GLY A 63 14.76 7.17 5.16
CA GLY A 63 14.68 8.36 6.01
C GLY A 63 14.61 8.00 7.48
N THR A 64 14.43 9.04 8.28
CA THR A 64 14.20 8.95 9.72
C THR A 64 13.10 9.92 10.11
N SER A 65 12.33 9.54 11.12
CA SER A 65 11.34 10.42 11.76
C SER A 65 12.02 11.49 12.63
N VAL A 66 11.23 12.36 13.22
CA VAL A 66 11.73 13.39 14.16
C VAL A 66 12.46 12.77 15.35
N GLU A 67 11.97 11.65 15.90
CA GLU A 67 12.58 10.92 17.02
C GLU A 67 13.66 9.90 16.59
N GLY A 68 14.10 9.94 15.34
CA GLY A 68 15.19 9.09 14.85
C GLY A 68 14.79 7.67 14.44
N ARG A 69 13.48 7.33 14.41
CA ARG A 69 13.03 6.01 13.93
C ARG A 69 13.20 5.89 12.43
N ALA A 70 13.73 4.76 11.97
CA ALA A 70 13.95 4.50 10.57
C ALA A 70 12.63 4.43 9.77
N ILE A 71 12.59 5.09 8.62
CA ILE A 71 11.54 4.91 7.62
C ILE A 71 12.11 3.97 6.56
N LYS A 72 11.48 2.79 6.42
CA LYS A 72 11.93 1.73 5.53
C LYS A 72 11.13 1.73 4.22
N LEU A 73 11.82 1.51 3.11
CA LEU A 73 11.27 1.21 1.79
C LEU A 73 11.53 -0.26 1.50
N ILE A 74 10.49 -0.99 1.20
CA ILE A 74 10.54 -2.39 0.81
C ILE A 74 10.19 -2.47 -0.68
N THR A 75 11.03 -3.12 -1.48
CA THR A 75 10.82 -3.30 -2.91
C THR A 75 10.69 -4.77 -3.23
N TYR A 76 9.68 -5.14 -4.00
CA TYR A 76 9.41 -6.47 -4.53
C TYR A 76 9.20 -6.41 -6.05
N GLY A 77 9.74 -7.40 -6.76
CA GLY A 77 9.62 -7.49 -8.21
C GLY A 77 10.64 -6.61 -8.98
N ASN A 78 10.57 -6.72 -10.30
CA ASN A 78 11.47 -6.05 -11.23
C ASN A 78 10.80 -5.72 -12.58
N GLY A 79 9.47 -5.69 -12.60
CA GLY A 79 8.69 -5.33 -13.79
C GLY A 79 8.79 -3.85 -14.14
N PRO A 80 8.35 -3.48 -15.37
CA PRO A 80 8.49 -2.12 -15.88
C PRO A 80 7.56 -1.10 -15.23
N VAL A 81 6.47 -1.53 -14.58
CA VAL A 81 5.50 -0.64 -13.94
C VAL A 81 5.89 -0.42 -12.48
N ASN A 82 6.19 0.82 -12.11
CA ASN A 82 6.58 1.20 -10.76
C ASN A 82 5.36 1.65 -9.95
N VAL A 83 5.07 0.96 -8.84
CA VAL A 83 3.94 1.26 -7.95
C VAL A 83 4.46 1.56 -6.55
N LEU A 84 4.13 2.73 -6.00
CA LEU A 84 4.46 3.10 -4.62
C LEU A 84 3.20 3.09 -3.77
N MET A 85 3.25 2.32 -2.68
CA MET A 85 2.23 2.29 -1.64
C MET A 85 2.80 2.73 -0.31
N TRP A 86 2.10 3.60 0.40
CA TRP A 86 2.50 3.96 1.76
C TRP A 86 1.30 3.95 2.69
N SER A 87 1.54 3.56 3.92
CA SER A 87 0.53 3.54 4.97
C SER A 87 1.02 4.23 6.24
N GLN A 88 0.18 4.31 7.23
CA GLN A 88 0.42 5.01 8.50
C GLN A 88 1.07 6.40 8.31
N MET A 89 0.63 7.15 7.33
CA MET A 89 0.86 8.59 7.26
C MET A 89 0.22 9.28 8.49
N HIS A 90 -0.92 8.75 8.93
CA HIS A 90 -1.49 8.99 10.25
C HIS A 90 -1.15 7.79 11.15
N GLY A 91 -0.51 8.04 12.28
CA GLY A 91 0.05 6.97 13.11
C GLY A 91 -1.01 6.07 13.76
N ASP A 92 -2.26 6.50 13.88
CA ASP A 92 -3.40 5.76 14.41
C ASP A 92 -4.19 4.98 13.34
N GLU A 93 -3.81 5.07 12.07
CA GLU A 93 -4.43 4.37 10.94
C GLU A 93 -3.62 3.11 10.58
N THR A 94 -3.90 2.02 11.24
CA THR A 94 -3.03 0.82 11.28
C THR A 94 -3.48 -0.31 10.36
N THR A 95 -4.70 -0.26 9.83
CA THR A 95 -5.30 -1.37 9.07
C THR A 95 -4.50 -1.71 7.82
N ALA A 96 -4.10 -0.69 7.06
CA ALA A 96 -3.34 -0.90 5.83
C ALA A 96 -1.91 -1.41 6.10
N THR A 97 -1.26 -0.97 7.19
CA THR A 97 0.06 -1.51 7.58
C THR A 97 -0.02 -3.00 7.86
N ARG A 98 -1.06 -3.45 8.58
CA ARG A 98 -1.29 -4.87 8.84
C ARG A 98 -1.54 -5.62 7.53
N ALA A 99 -2.40 -5.11 6.66
CA ALA A 99 -2.67 -5.72 5.35
C ALA A 99 -1.40 -5.83 4.48
N ILE A 100 -0.48 -4.87 4.55
CA ILE A 100 0.81 -4.96 3.87
C ILE A 100 1.65 -6.13 4.41
N MET A 101 1.62 -6.41 5.72
CA MET A 101 2.32 -7.57 6.28
C MET A 101 1.72 -8.88 5.77
N ASP A 102 0.38 -8.99 5.69
CA ASP A 102 -0.30 -10.14 5.10
C ASP A 102 0.08 -10.31 3.60
N VAL A 103 0.15 -9.21 2.85
CA VAL A 103 0.62 -9.22 1.45
C VAL A 103 2.07 -9.71 1.35
N PHE A 104 2.96 -9.32 2.26
CA PHE A 104 4.34 -9.82 2.26
C PHE A 104 4.42 -11.32 2.54
N LEU A 105 3.61 -11.84 3.46
CA LEU A 105 3.51 -13.27 3.71
C LEU A 105 3.03 -14.02 2.45
N TRP A 106 2.00 -13.51 1.79
CA TRP A 106 1.54 -14.09 0.54
C TRP A 106 2.60 -14.03 -0.56
N LEU A 107 3.30 -12.91 -0.74
CA LEU A 107 4.31 -12.75 -1.80
C LEU A 107 5.53 -13.67 -1.62
N GLN A 108 5.85 -14.11 -0.41
CA GLN A 108 6.98 -15.02 -0.15
C GLN A 108 6.58 -16.47 0.05
N ALA A 109 5.30 -16.80 -0.02
CA ALA A 109 4.83 -18.18 0.09
C ALA A 109 5.21 -19.01 -1.15
N ASP A 110 5.23 -20.33 -1.00
CA ASP A 110 5.48 -21.30 -2.06
C ASP A 110 4.31 -22.29 -2.11
N ASP A 111 3.38 -22.08 -3.05
CA ASP A 111 2.11 -22.83 -3.16
C ASP A 111 1.49 -22.69 -4.57
N GLN A 112 0.21 -23.02 -4.72
CA GLN A 112 -0.54 -22.99 -5.98
C GLN A 112 -0.62 -21.61 -6.66
N PHE A 113 -0.24 -20.51 -5.98
CA PHE A 113 -0.29 -19.16 -6.55
C PHE A 113 1.06 -18.68 -7.11
N ASN A 114 2.07 -19.55 -7.22
CA ASN A 114 3.40 -19.18 -7.72
C ASN A 114 3.38 -18.55 -9.09
N ASP A 115 2.60 -19.07 -10.04
CA ASP A 115 2.48 -18.51 -11.40
C ASP A 115 1.99 -17.05 -11.37
N ILE A 116 1.12 -16.73 -10.42
CA ILE A 116 0.59 -15.36 -10.26
C ILE A 116 1.64 -14.45 -9.63
N ARG A 117 2.35 -14.94 -8.62
CA ARG A 117 3.45 -14.19 -7.98
C ARG A 117 4.58 -13.90 -8.99
N ASP A 118 4.93 -14.87 -9.83
CA ASP A 118 5.94 -14.71 -10.88
C ASP A 118 5.49 -13.68 -11.93
N LYS A 119 4.21 -13.72 -12.31
CA LYS A 119 3.63 -12.73 -13.21
C LYS A 119 3.63 -11.33 -12.60
N ILE A 120 3.28 -11.18 -11.33
CA ILE A 120 3.36 -9.91 -10.60
C ILE A 120 4.80 -9.43 -10.54
N LYS A 121 5.73 -10.30 -10.11
CA LYS A 121 7.15 -10.00 -9.95
C LYS A 121 7.81 -9.52 -11.24
N SER A 122 7.40 -10.07 -12.39
CA SER A 122 7.91 -9.69 -13.72
C SER A 122 7.19 -8.51 -14.37
N SER A 123 5.97 -8.18 -13.93
CA SER A 123 5.15 -7.10 -14.52
C SER A 123 5.25 -5.80 -13.75
N ILE A 124 5.45 -5.87 -12.44
CA ILE A 124 5.38 -4.72 -11.52
C ILE A 124 6.65 -4.69 -10.65
N THR A 125 7.16 -3.50 -10.41
CA THR A 125 8.07 -3.22 -9.31
C THR A 125 7.28 -2.52 -8.21
N TRP A 126 6.98 -3.26 -7.14
CA TRP A 126 6.24 -2.75 -5.99
C TRP A 126 7.17 -2.16 -4.94
N HIS A 127 6.86 -0.96 -4.52
CA HIS A 127 7.55 -0.22 -3.48
C HIS A 127 6.58 0.06 -2.33
N PHE A 128 6.95 -0.31 -1.10
CA PHE A 128 6.12 -0.11 0.08
C PHE A 128 6.85 0.73 1.13
N ILE A 129 6.15 1.71 1.70
CA ILE A 129 6.52 2.36 2.95
C ILE A 129 5.43 2.00 3.97
N PRO A 130 5.57 0.89 4.72
CA PRO A 130 4.50 0.39 5.60
C PRO A 130 4.16 1.33 6.76
N MET A 131 5.11 2.16 7.19
CA MET A 131 4.92 3.07 8.31
C MET A 131 5.66 4.39 8.03
N LEU A 132 4.94 5.36 7.45
CA LEU A 132 5.53 6.66 7.10
C LEU A 132 5.71 7.56 8.33
N ASN A 133 4.84 7.45 9.34
CA ASN A 133 4.86 8.23 10.57
C ASN A 133 5.10 7.34 11.80
N PRO A 134 6.34 6.86 12.01
CA PRO A 134 6.63 5.93 13.09
C PRO A 134 6.51 6.56 14.48
N ASP A 135 6.69 7.89 14.62
CA ASP A 135 6.51 8.58 15.90
C ASP A 135 5.04 8.67 16.29
N GLY A 136 4.17 9.00 15.32
CA GLY A 136 2.72 8.96 15.50
C GLY A 136 2.21 7.55 15.77
N ALA A 137 2.75 6.54 15.07
CA ALA A 137 2.41 5.13 15.27
C ALA A 137 2.74 4.67 16.71
N SER A 138 3.93 4.98 17.21
CA SER A 138 4.36 4.63 18.57
C SER A 138 3.47 5.22 19.67
N ARG A 139 2.84 6.37 19.40
CA ARG A 139 1.90 7.04 20.32
C ARG A 139 0.44 6.75 19.98
N PHE A 140 0.17 6.07 18.89
CA PHE A 140 -1.16 5.85 18.34
C PHE A 140 -1.91 7.17 18.14
N THR A 141 -1.28 8.12 17.46
CA THR A 141 -1.81 9.45 17.17
C THR A 141 -1.74 9.78 15.70
N ARG A 142 -2.70 10.57 15.21
CA ARG A 142 -2.78 10.98 13.81
C ARG A 142 -1.53 11.74 13.35
N ARG A 143 -1.08 12.69 14.17
CA ARG A 143 -0.04 13.66 13.81
C ARG A 143 1.36 13.11 14.13
N ASN A 144 2.39 13.69 13.51
CA ASN A 144 3.77 13.37 13.84
C ASN A 144 4.22 14.00 15.17
N HIS A 145 5.50 13.85 15.52
CA HIS A 145 6.06 14.40 16.77
C HIS A 145 5.84 15.93 16.92
N PHE A 146 5.91 16.68 15.83
CA PHE A 146 5.69 18.13 15.85
C PHE A 146 4.21 18.54 15.88
N GLY A 147 3.28 17.60 15.96
CA GLY A 147 1.85 17.89 15.87
C GLY A 147 1.37 18.24 14.46
N ILE A 148 2.16 17.96 13.43
CA ILE A 148 1.84 18.23 12.02
C ILE A 148 1.12 17.02 11.41
N ASP A 149 0.03 17.29 10.70
CA ASP A 149 -0.63 16.31 9.82
C ASP A 149 0.20 16.17 8.53
N ILE A 150 0.88 15.04 8.38
CA ILE A 150 1.77 14.77 7.23
C ILE A 150 0.98 14.82 5.91
N ASN A 151 -0.31 14.43 5.92
CA ASN A 151 -1.18 14.52 4.75
C ASN A 151 -1.55 15.98 4.35
N ARG A 152 -1.13 16.96 5.12
CA ARG A 152 -1.24 18.41 4.84
C ARG A 152 0.13 19.05 4.58
N ASP A 153 1.19 18.26 4.66
CA ASP A 153 2.59 18.77 4.57
C ASP A 153 3.20 18.60 3.17
N ALA A 154 2.47 18.04 2.21
CA ALA A 154 2.99 17.71 0.87
C ALA A 154 3.60 18.89 0.10
N LEU A 155 3.10 20.11 0.32
CA LEU A 155 3.62 21.34 -0.29
C LEU A 155 4.68 22.03 0.59
N ARG A 156 4.48 22.03 1.90
CA ARG A 156 5.33 22.77 2.84
C ARG A 156 6.59 22.02 3.21
N LEU A 157 6.53 20.68 3.23
CA LEU A 157 7.66 19.78 3.50
C LEU A 157 8.39 20.12 4.82
N GLN A 158 7.63 20.48 5.85
CA GLN A 158 8.15 20.84 7.17
C GLN A 158 8.65 19.62 7.93
N THR A 159 8.03 18.44 7.67
CA THR A 159 8.35 17.20 8.37
C THR A 159 9.43 16.38 7.66
N PRO A 160 10.30 15.66 8.39
CA PRO A 160 11.24 14.74 7.76
C PRO A 160 10.54 13.58 7.03
N GLU A 161 9.37 13.14 7.53
CA GLU A 161 8.52 12.13 6.93
C GLU A 161 7.99 12.59 5.55
N GLY A 162 7.43 13.80 5.48
CA GLY A 162 6.93 14.40 4.24
C GLY A 162 8.05 14.57 3.20
N ARG A 163 9.22 15.07 3.63
CA ARG A 163 10.41 15.17 2.76
C ARG A 163 10.89 13.80 2.29
N THR A 164 10.83 12.79 3.13
CA THR A 164 11.21 11.41 2.77
C THR A 164 10.30 10.85 1.71
N LEU A 165 8.98 10.95 1.89
CA LEU A 165 8.00 10.48 0.90
C LEU A 165 8.21 11.17 -0.45
N LYS A 166 8.35 12.50 -0.45
CA LYS A 166 8.60 13.25 -1.69
C LYS A 166 9.87 12.78 -2.40
N ARG A 167 10.98 12.66 -1.69
CA ARG A 167 12.25 12.21 -2.26
C ARG A 167 12.16 10.79 -2.83
N VAL A 168 11.51 9.86 -2.13
CA VAL A 168 11.31 8.49 -2.61
C VAL A 168 10.46 8.49 -3.87
N ARG A 169 9.30 9.13 -3.87
CA ARG A 169 8.42 9.25 -5.04
C ARG A 169 9.17 9.81 -6.26
N ASP A 170 9.88 10.90 -6.08
CA ASP A 170 10.57 11.59 -7.17
C ASP A 170 11.76 10.76 -7.70
N SER A 171 12.46 10.01 -6.83
CA SER A 171 13.59 9.15 -7.23
C SER A 171 13.18 7.88 -7.95
N LEU A 172 12.00 7.34 -7.64
CA LEU A 172 11.49 6.10 -8.23
C LEU A 172 10.75 6.33 -9.55
N GLN A 173 10.37 7.58 -9.86
CA GLN A 173 9.57 7.90 -11.05
C GLN A 173 8.34 6.99 -11.17
N VAL A 174 7.57 6.90 -10.07
CA VAL A 174 6.45 5.96 -9.95
C VAL A 174 5.33 6.26 -10.96
N ASP A 175 4.80 5.20 -11.56
CA ASP A 175 3.64 5.28 -12.45
C ASP A 175 2.34 5.43 -11.66
N TRP A 176 2.27 4.77 -10.48
CA TRP A 176 1.09 4.77 -9.61
C TRP A 176 1.48 4.95 -8.15
N GLY A 177 0.73 5.79 -7.45
CA GLY A 177 0.90 6.04 -6.02
C GLY A 177 -0.39 5.80 -5.24
N PHE A 178 -0.31 5.03 -4.14
CA PHE A 178 -1.44 4.74 -3.26
C PHE A 178 -1.15 5.18 -1.83
N ASN A 179 -1.92 6.16 -1.37
CA ASN A 179 -1.92 6.60 0.02
C ASN A 179 -3.00 5.82 0.79
N LEU A 180 -2.57 4.88 1.59
CA LEU A 180 -3.47 3.95 2.28
C LEU A 180 -3.86 4.52 3.65
N HIS A 181 -5.16 4.76 3.82
CA HIS A 181 -5.77 5.30 5.02
C HIS A 181 -6.78 4.33 5.64
N ASP A 182 -7.04 4.48 6.92
CA ASP A 182 -8.23 3.89 7.54
C ASP A 182 -9.46 4.72 7.20
N GLN A 183 -10.58 4.06 7.00
CA GLN A 183 -11.86 4.74 6.79
C GLN A 183 -12.52 5.12 8.12
N GLY A 184 -13.14 6.31 8.14
CA GLY A 184 -14.04 6.69 9.21
C GLY A 184 -15.33 5.84 9.19
N ARG A 185 -15.91 5.59 10.36
CA ARG A 185 -17.18 4.85 10.50
C ARG A 185 -18.35 5.47 9.75
N GLY A 186 -18.27 6.75 9.40
CA GLY A 186 -19.29 7.46 8.63
C GLY A 186 -19.17 7.29 7.11
N THR A 187 -18.12 6.63 6.60
CA THR A 187 -18.01 6.33 5.18
C THR A 187 -18.98 5.20 4.84
N SER A 188 -20.01 5.49 4.06
CA SER A 188 -21.06 4.53 3.74
C SER A 188 -21.23 4.35 2.24
N VAL A 189 -21.76 3.19 1.87
CA VAL A 189 -22.28 2.87 0.54
C VAL A 189 -23.79 2.83 0.64
N GLU A 190 -24.50 3.45 -0.29
CA GLU A 190 -25.97 3.46 -0.34
C GLU A 190 -26.61 3.94 0.99
N ASP A 191 -26.05 4.97 1.59
CA ASP A 191 -26.55 5.66 2.80
C ASP A 191 -26.66 4.84 4.09
N LYS A 192 -26.45 3.52 4.06
CA LYS A 192 -26.73 2.67 5.23
C LYS A 192 -25.67 1.61 5.55
N LYS A 193 -24.79 1.27 4.60
CA LYS A 193 -23.80 0.20 4.81
C LYS A 193 -22.41 0.81 4.93
N PRO A 194 -21.62 0.50 5.97
CA PRO A 194 -20.23 0.92 6.02
C PRO A 194 -19.47 0.43 4.77
N ALA A 195 -18.71 1.31 4.14
CA ALA A 195 -17.85 0.91 3.04
C ALA A 195 -16.68 0.07 3.58
N THR A 196 -16.43 -1.08 2.97
CA THR A 196 -15.25 -1.90 3.30
C THR A 196 -13.99 -1.30 2.69
N ILE A 197 -14.06 -0.89 1.43
CA ILE A 197 -12.98 -0.20 0.71
C ILE A 197 -13.58 1.01 0.02
N SER A 198 -12.85 2.13 0.06
CA SER A 198 -13.20 3.36 -0.65
C SER A 198 -11.98 3.87 -1.40
N LEU A 199 -12.15 4.21 -2.66
CA LEU A 199 -11.12 4.83 -3.48
C LEU A 199 -11.43 6.32 -3.64
N LEU A 200 -10.44 7.17 -3.36
CA LEU A 200 -10.49 8.59 -3.61
C LEU A 200 -9.37 8.95 -4.58
N ALA A 201 -9.75 9.32 -5.81
CA ALA A 201 -8.83 9.91 -6.77
C ALA A 201 -9.08 11.44 -6.78
N PRO A 202 -8.22 12.24 -6.15
CA PRO A 202 -8.34 13.69 -6.17
C PRO A 202 -8.26 14.20 -7.61
N ALA A 203 -9.05 15.22 -7.95
CA ALA A 203 -8.98 15.81 -9.27
C ALA A 203 -7.59 16.43 -9.50
N PHE A 204 -6.83 15.82 -10.39
CA PHE A 204 -5.56 16.36 -10.87
C PHE A 204 -5.81 17.55 -11.80
N ASP A 205 -6.82 17.43 -12.65
CA ASP A 205 -7.30 18.50 -13.51
C ASP A 205 -8.82 18.65 -13.35
N VAL A 206 -9.25 19.69 -12.63
CA VAL A 206 -10.68 19.93 -12.34
C VAL A 206 -11.51 20.28 -13.58
N SER A 207 -10.87 20.65 -14.68
CA SER A 207 -11.56 20.94 -15.95
C SER A 207 -11.99 19.66 -16.67
N LYS A 208 -11.47 18.48 -16.27
CA LYS A 208 -11.73 17.20 -16.92
C LYS A 208 -12.77 16.39 -16.18
N SER A 209 -13.52 15.61 -16.93
CA SER A 209 -14.43 14.62 -16.34
C SER A 209 -13.68 13.43 -15.75
N ILE A 210 -14.35 12.64 -14.92
CA ILE A 210 -13.78 11.41 -14.34
C ILE A 210 -13.28 10.43 -15.42
N ASN A 211 -13.91 10.43 -16.62
CA ASN A 211 -13.55 9.56 -17.73
C ASN A 211 -12.36 10.08 -18.56
N GLU A 212 -11.84 11.27 -18.27
CA GLU A 212 -10.80 11.95 -19.03
C GLU A 212 -9.50 12.13 -18.24
N LYS A 213 -9.06 11.11 -17.50
CA LYS A 213 -7.82 11.17 -16.71
C LYS A 213 -7.78 12.38 -15.75
N ARG A 214 -8.78 12.47 -14.93
CA ARG A 214 -8.93 13.56 -13.96
C ARG A 214 -8.00 13.44 -12.73
N GLY A 215 -7.57 12.25 -12.40
CA GLY A 215 -6.72 11.96 -11.23
C GLY A 215 -5.98 10.65 -11.38
#